data_cbbbd143e9cef62fd64597119e6af092
#
_entry.id   cbbbd143e9cef62fd64597119e6af092
#
_cell.length_a   1.000
_cell.length_b   1.000
_cell.length_c   1.000
_cell.angle_alpha   90.00
_cell.angle_beta   90.00
_cell.angle_gamma   90.00
#
_symmetry.space_group_name_H-M   'P 1'
#
loop_
_entity.id
_entity.type
_entity.pdbx_description
1 polymer ?
#
loop_
_entity_poly.entity_id
_entity_poly.type
_entity_poly.pdbx_seq_one_letter_code
_entity_poly.pdbx_strand_id
1 'polypeptide(L)'
;MGLVSGKCPECGANLKISENAKGELTCPYCGCTYLVENAINIVNNEIINNNNFSGANVVINQNAKDAYVKQYLENARRALSKEDFEEVEKYYNMVEQFEPTNIEAIFFSSYGKAGLSMLDDNIFKRRYICKVFCNNISVIDDNYDVTKSIENQELIKKMNVALFRMYNVAFVYTVTQTNFGMTSNYKSTLILFSGMALAFIDSLENIIKIDDQLIYWKIIYDQRKYLAENEGLKARFRNENRKLALSIGSKIREKDPDFVVDETLNERIYSGCYVATCVYGSYDCPEVWTLRRYRDNTLASTWYGRTFIHIYYAISPTLVKWFGKREWFKKMWKGKLDRMVAKLQAEGVENTPYNDKPW
;
A
#
# COMPACT_ATOMS: atom_id res chain seq x y z
N MET A 1 5.64 -31.34 26.48
CA MET A 1 5.96 -31.48 25.06
C MET A 1 6.94 -30.38 24.74
N GLY A 2 8.17 -30.76 24.39
CA GLY A 2 9.16 -29.79 23.95
C GLY A 2 8.82 -29.25 22.58
N LEU A 3 9.21 -27.99 22.35
CA LEU A 3 9.10 -27.33 21.04
C LEU A 3 10.50 -27.04 20.55
N VAL A 4 10.78 -27.40 19.29
CA VAL A 4 12.02 -27.05 18.60
C VAL A 4 11.78 -25.88 17.64
N SER A 5 12.80 -25.04 17.51
CA SER A 5 12.76 -23.97 16.53
C SER A 5 13.00 -24.53 15.14
N GLY A 6 12.22 -24.06 14.17
CA GLY A 6 12.41 -24.35 12.77
C GLY A 6 12.16 -23.10 11.92
N LYS A 7 12.58 -23.15 10.67
CA LYS A 7 12.22 -22.13 9.67
C LYS A 7 11.51 -22.78 8.51
N CYS A 8 10.49 -22.11 7.99
CA CYS A 8 9.85 -22.58 6.78
C CYS A 8 10.84 -22.54 5.61
N PRO A 9 11.06 -23.67 4.90
CA PRO A 9 11.99 -23.72 3.77
C PRO A 9 11.61 -22.77 2.63
N GLU A 10 10.30 -22.45 2.53
CA GLU A 10 9.77 -21.67 1.41
C GLU A 10 9.70 -20.16 1.70
N CYS A 11 9.30 -19.76 2.93
CA CYS A 11 9.09 -18.35 3.23
C CYS A 11 10.01 -17.80 4.32
N GLY A 12 10.85 -18.64 4.95
CA GLY A 12 11.77 -18.26 6.02
C GLY A 12 11.11 -17.91 7.37
N ALA A 13 9.79 -18.05 7.50
CA ALA A 13 9.09 -17.75 8.75
C ALA A 13 9.55 -18.65 9.89
N ASN A 14 9.77 -18.08 11.07
CA ASN A 14 10.11 -18.86 12.27
C ASN A 14 8.91 -19.71 12.71
N LEU A 15 9.17 -20.97 12.91
CA LEU A 15 8.18 -21.98 13.27
C LEU A 15 8.50 -22.60 14.61
N LYS A 16 7.46 -22.85 15.40
CA LYS A 16 7.53 -23.67 16.62
C LYS A 16 7.01 -25.06 16.27
N ILE A 17 7.89 -26.05 16.22
CA ILE A 17 7.59 -27.41 15.79
C ILE A 17 7.65 -28.30 17.04
N SER A 18 6.71 -29.23 17.18
CA SER A 18 6.78 -30.23 18.26
C SER A 18 8.01 -31.14 18.05
N GLU A 19 8.76 -31.43 19.11
CA GLU A 19 9.93 -32.35 19.08
C GLU A 19 9.59 -33.73 18.50
N ASN A 20 8.34 -34.14 18.59
CA ASN A 20 7.88 -35.41 18.07
C ASN A 20 7.20 -35.33 16.70
N ALA A 21 7.18 -34.13 16.07
CA ALA A 21 6.61 -33.98 14.74
C ALA A 21 7.48 -34.70 13.70
N LYS A 22 6.85 -35.51 12.87
CA LYS A 22 7.49 -36.25 11.78
C LYS A 22 6.64 -36.12 10.51
N GLY A 23 7.29 -36.17 9.36
CA GLY A 23 6.63 -36.11 8.07
C GLY A 23 6.39 -34.69 7.58
N GLU A 24 5.29 -34.48 6.87
CA GLU A 24 4.96 -33.20 6.24
C GLU A 24 4.11 -32.34 7.16
N LEU A 25 4.43 -31.05 7.21
CA LEU A 25 3.65 -30.01 7.90
C LEU A 25 3.39 -28.85 6.95
N THR A 26 2.26 -28.18 7.16
CA THR A 26 1.91 -26.97 6.40
C THR A 26 2.28 -25.71 7.17
N CYS A 27 2.99 -24.81 6.52
CA CYS A 27 3.36 -23.54 7.09
C CYS A 27 2.10 -22.66 7.32
N PRO A 28 1.86 -22.17 8.56
CA PRO A 28 0.69 -21.33 8.83
C PRO A 28 0.79 -19.94 8.21
N TYR A 29 1.95 -19.54 7.72
CA TYR A 29 2.20 -18.21 7.16
C TYR A 29 2.08 -18.16 5.63
N CYS A 30 2.61 -19.18 4.92
CA CYS A 30 2.58 -19.20 3.45
C CYS A 30 1.73 -20.33 2.85
N GLY A 31 1.26 -21.28 3.68
CA GLY A 31 0.45 -22.41 3.22
C GLY A 31 1.24 -23.54 2.51
N CYS A 32 2.56 -23.42 2.38
CA CYS A 32 3.37 -24.45 1.74
C CYS A 32 3.56 -25.66 2.66
N THR A 33 3.53 -26.86 2.07
CA THR A 33 3.83 -28.11 2.76
C THR A 33 5.32 -28.42 2.65
N TYR A 34 5.93 -28.81 3.75
CA TYR A 34 7.36 -29.09 3.86
C TYR A 34 7.64 -30.27 4.80
N LEU A 35 8.79 -30.91 4.62
CA LEU A 35 9.27 -31.92 5.56
C LEU A 35 9.79 -31.23 6.83
N VAL A 36 9.37 -31.73 7.99
CA VAL A 36 9.78 -31.18 9.31
C VAL A 36 11.31 -31.14 9.44
N GLU A 37 11.99 -32.14 8.95
CA GLU A 37 13.45 -32.23 8.96
C GLU A 37 14.11 -31.06 8.21
N ASN A 38 13.55 -30.65 7.09
CA ASN A 38 14.07 -29.51 6.32
C ASN A 38 13.98 -28.20 7.11
N ALA A 39 12.86 -27.97 7.80
CA ALA A 39 12.68 -26.76 8.60
C ALA A 39 13.63 -26.71 9.82
N ILE A 40 13.91 -27.84 10.44
CA ILE A 40 14.85 -27.96 11.57
C ILE A 40 16.30 -27.86 11.08
N ASN A 41 16.63 -28.46 9.96
CA ASN A 41 17.98 -28.41 9.39
C ASN A 41 18.41 -27.01 8.98
N ILE A 42 17.49 -26.14 8.53
CA ILE A 42 17.81 -24.75 8.24
C ILE A 42 18.33 -24.05 9.50
N VAL A 43 17.63 -24.22 10.64
CA VAL A 43 18.04 -23.61 11.91
C VAL A 43 19.34 -24.23 12.41
N ASN A 44 19.49 -25.54 12.32
CA ASN A 44 20.73 -26.24 12.73
C ASN A 44 21.91 -25.79 11.87
N ASN A 45 21.74 -25.63 10.56
CA ASN A 45 22.79 -25.13 9.67
C ASN A 45 23.14 -23.67 9.96
N GLU A 46 22.16 -22.81 10.29
CA GLU A 46 22.42 -21.45 10.76
C GLU A 46 23.21 -21.45 12.08
N ILE A 47 22.83 -22.33 13.04
CA ILE A 47 23.53 -22.50 14.31
C ILE A 47 24.93 -23.05 14.09
N ILE A 48 25.11 -24.04 13.22
CA ILE A 48 26.41 -24.63 12.89
C ILE A 48 27.31 -23.61 12.19
N ASN A 49 26.80 -22.86 11.25
CA ASN A 49 27.53 -21.79 10.57
C ASN A 49 27.92 -20.65 11.53
N ASN A 50 27.07 -20.35 12.52
CA ASN A 50 27.36 -19.37 13.56
C ASN A 50 28.30 -19.94 14.67
N ASN A 51 28.31 -21.28 14.91
CA ASN A 51 29.09 -21.94 15.95
C ASN A 51 30.38 -22.60 15.45
N ASN A 52 30.62 -22.68 14.15
CA ASN A 52 31.88 -23.22 13.61
C ASN A 52 33.12 -22.35 13.95
N PHE A 53 32.93 -21.27 14.70
CA PHE A 53 34.01 -20.44 15.26
C PHE A 53 34.19 -20.62 16.76
N SER A 54 33.44 -21.50 17.44
CA SER A 54 33.63 -21.76 18.87
C SER A 54 34.82 -22.69 19.12
N GLY A 55 36.03 -22.17 19.06
CA GLY A 55 37.25 -22.89 19.33
C GLY A 55 38.49 -22.35 18.66
N ALA A 56 38.34 -21.55 17.62
CA ALA A 56 39.41 -20.68 17.13
C ALA A 56 39.07 -19.25 17.60
N ASN A 57 40.01 -18.58 18.23
CA ASN A 57 40.00 -17.12 18.32
C ASN A 57 40.19 -16.57 16.90
N VAL A 58 39.15 -16.67 16.08
CA VAL A 58 39.11 -15.95 14.80
C VAL A 58 38.89 -14.49 15.15
N VAL A 59 39.98 -13.81 15.39
CA VAL A 59 40.00 -12.35 15.27
C VAL A 59 39.70 -12.11 13.79
N ILE A 60 38.43 -11.94 13.44
CA ILE A 60 38.06 -11.40 12.12
C ILE A 60 38.68 -10.04 12.11
N ASN A 61 39.79 -9.91 11.41
CA ASN A 61 40.44 -8.63 11.21
C ASN A 61 39.38 -7.74 10.59
N GLN A 62 39.03 -6.63 11.27
CA GLN A 62 37.99 -5.68 10.83
C GLN A 62 38.20 -5.34 9.34
N ASN A 63 39.46 -5.16 8.94
CA ASN A 63 39.86 -4.89 7.56
C ASN A 63 39.46 -6.03 6.58
N ALA A 64 39.48 -7.28 7.02
CA ALA A 64 39.05 -8.42 6.20
C ALA A 64 37.54 -8.44 6.05
N LYS A 65 36.79 -8.17 7.13
CA LYS A 65 35.34 -8.03 7.10
C LYS A 65 34.92 -6.95 6.11
N ASP A 66 35.49 -5.76 6.22
CA ASP A 66 35.18 -4.62 5.36
C ASP A 66 35.51 -4.90 3.88
N ALA A 67 36.59 -5.65 3.61
CA ALA A 67 36.94 -6.07 2.25
C ALA A 67 35.91 -7.06 1.66
N TYR A 68 35.39 -8.00 2.45
CA TYR A 68 34.34 -8.93 2.00
C TYR A 68 33.03 -8.21 1.75
N VAL A 69 32.60 -7.33 2.66
CA VAL A 69 31.38 -6.52 2.50
C VAL A 69 31.48 -5.70 1.22
N LYS A 70 32.58 -5.02 0.98
CA LYS A 70 32.81 -4.26 -0.23
C LYS A 70 32.72 -5.11 -1.48
N GLN A 71 33.36 -6.28 -1.49
CA GLN A 71 33.32 -7.21 -2.63
C GLN A 71 31.91 -7.71 -2.90
N TYR A 72 31.14 -8.09 -1.85
CA TYR A 72 29.77 -8.55 -2.01
C TYR A 72 28.85 -7.42 -2.51
N LEU A 73 29.01 -6.19 -2.01
CA LEU A 73 28.26 -5.02 -2.51
C LEU A 73 28.56 -4.75 -3.99
N GLU A 74 29.81 -4.83 -4.41
CA GLU A 74 30.18 -4.66 -5.83
C GLU A 74 29.55 -5.74 -6.71
N ASN A 75 29.56 -7.02 -6.27
CA ASN A 75 28.92 -8.11 -6.96
C ASN A 75 27.40 -7.95 -7.00
N ALA A 76 26.78 -7.59 -5.87
CA ALA A 76 25.36 -7.37 -5.76
C ALA A 76 24.87 -6.22 -6.68
N ARG A 77 25.59 -5.11 -6.70
CA ARG A 77 25.29 -3.95 -7.57
C ARG A 77 25.44 -4.30 -9.05
N ARG A 78 26.43 -5.15 -9.38
CA ARG A 78 26.60 -5.66 -10.74
C ARG A 78 25.45 -6.60 -11.14
N ALA A 79 25.01 -7.49 -10.25
CA ALA A 79 23.85 -8.36 -10.45
C ALA A 79 22.58 -7.53 -10.64
N LEU A 80 22.39 -6.50 -9.79
CA LEU A 80 21.25 -5.59 -9.88
C LEU A 80 21.19 -4.86 -11.23
N SER A 81 22.34 -4.43 -11.78
CA SER A 81 22.39 -3.79 -13.09
C SER A 81 22.01 -4.70 -14.25
N LYS A 82 22.13 -6.02 -14.05
CA LYS A 82 21.75 -7.07 -15.02
C LYS A 82 20.35 -7.63 -14.80
N GLU A 83 19.67 -7.19 -13.74
CA GLU A 83 18.38 -7.74 -13.29
C GLU A 83 18.45 -9.26 -12.99
N ASP A 84 19.63 -9.74 -12.56
CA ASP A 84 19.82 -11.11 -12.10
C ASP A 84 19.36 -11.24 -10.65
N PHE A 85 18.06 -11.51 -10.48
CA PHE A 85 17.42 -11.54 -9.17
C PHE A 85 17.98 -12.59 -8.22
N GLU A 86 18.48 -13.72 -8.75
CA GLU A 86 19.09 -14.78 -7.95
C GLU A 86 20.42 -14.29 -7.33
N GLU A 87 21.30 -13.73 -8.13
CA GLU A 87 22.55 -13.16 -7.66
C GLU A 87 22.34 -11.91 -6.80
N VAL A 88 21.31 -11.09 -7.09
CA VAL A 88 20.91 -9.94 -6.26
C VAL A 88 20.54 -10.41 -4.85
N GLU A 89 19.62 -11.38 -4.72
CA GLU A 89 19.25 -11.92 -3.41
C GLU A 89 20.47 -12.50 -2.69
N LYS A 90 21.25 -13.34 -3.35
CA LYS A 90 22.42 -14.02 -2.80
C LYS A 90 23.46 -13.05 -2.24
N TYR A 91 23.93 -12.10 -3.04
CA TYR A 91 25.02 -11.23 -2.60
C TYR A 91 24.58 -10.21 -1.56
N TYR A 92 23.36 -9.67 -1.65
CA TYR A 92 22.86 -8.79 -0.60
C TYR A 92 22.58 -9.53 0.71
N ASN A 93 22.11 -10.77 0.69
CA ASN A 93 22.01 -11.61 1.90
C ASN A 93 23.40 -11.86 2.53
N MET A 94 24.46 -12.00 1.73
CA MET A 94 25.82 -12.08 2.26
C MET A 94 26.24 -10.80 2.97
N VAL A 95 25.89 -9.64 2.43
CA VAL A 95 26.15 -8.36 3.10
C VAL A 95 25.38 -8.25 4.42
N GLU A 96 24.10 -8.63 4.46
CA GLU A 96 23.29 -8.62 5.68
C GLU A 96 23.87 -9.49 6.81
N GLN A 97 24.56 -10.61 6.47
CA GLN A 97 25.20 -11.44 7.47
C GLN A 97 26.36 -10.71 8.19
N PHE A 98 27.06 -9.84 7.50
CA PHE A 98 28.17 -9.05 8.06
C PHE A 98 27.68 -7.72 8.64
N GLU A 99 26.69 -7.12 8.02
CA GLU A 99 26.10 -5.81 8.37
C GLU A 99 24.56 -5.89 8.41
N PRO A 100 23.97 -6.42 9.51
CA PRO A 100 22.52 -6.61 9.61
C PRO A 100 21.70 -5.32 9.54
N THR A 101 22.34 -4.17 9.70
CA THR A 101 21.72 -2.84 9.64
C THR A 101 21.98 -2.12 8.31
N ASN A 102 22.61 -2.79 7.35
CA ASN A 102 22.88 -2.21 6.03
C ASN A 102 21.58 -2.09 5.23
N ILE A 103 21.07 -0.88 5.10
CA ILE A 103 19.79 -0.58 4.49
C ILE A 103 19.75 -0.97 3.01
N GLU A 104 20.84 -0.75 2.26
CA GLU A 104 20.95 -1.18 0.88
C GLU A 104 20.78 -2.71 0.76
N ALA A 105 21.43 -3.46 1.63
CA ALA A 105 21.36 -4.91 1.63
C ALA A 105 19.97 -5.43 2.00
N ILE A 106 19.36 -4.93 3.07
CA ILE A 106 18.00 -5.29 3.50
C ILE A 106 16.97 -5.05 2.39
N PHE A 107 17.06 -3.91 1.71
CA PHE A 107 16.13 -3.57 0.65
C PHE A 107 16.31 -4.47 -0.58
N PHE A 108 17.53 -4.57 -1.10
CA PHE A 108 17.77 -5.26 -2.36
C PHE A 108 17.82 -6.79 -2.24
N SER A 109 18.10 -7.37 -1.08
CA SER A 109 17.88 -8.80 -0.86
C SER A 109 16.39 -9.16 -0.97
N SER A 110 15.53 -8.37 -0.33
CA SER A 110 14.07 -8.50 -0.45
C SER A 110 13.57 -8.26 -1.87
N TYR A 111 14.16 -7.31 -2.58
CA TYR A 111 13.85 -7.03 -3.98
C TYR A 111 14.20 -8.22 -4.88
N GLY A 112 15.42 -8.79 -4.73
CA GLY A 112 15.84 -9.98 -5.46
C GLY A 112 14.88 -11.15 -5.23
N LYS A 113 14.57 -11.43 -3.97
CA LYS A 113 13.61 -12.47 -3.58
C LYS A 113 12.21 -12.23 -4.16
N ALA A 114 11.71 -11.00 -4.14
CA ALA A 114 10.44 -10.65 -4.73
C ALA A 114 10.46 -10.84 -6.25
N GLY A 115 11.55 -10.44 -6.93
CA GLY A 115 11.73 -10.64 -8.36
C GLY A 115 11.71 -12.11 -8.77
N LEU A 116 12.44 -12.96 -8.07
CA LEU A 116 12.42 -14.43 -8.29
C LEU A 116 11.01 -14.99 -8.09
N SER A 117 10.29 -14.52 -7.07
CA SER A 117 8.95 -15.03 -6.79
C SER A 117 7.93 -14.69 -7.87
N MET A 118 8.15 -13.65 -8.67
CA MET A 118 7.27 -13.31 -9.79
C MET A 118 7.30 -14.36 -10.91
N LEU A 119 8.36 -15.17 -10.98
CA LEU A 119 8.49 -16.26 -11.92
C LEU A 119 7.90 -17.59 -11.40
N ASP A 120 7.50 -17.63 -10.12
CA ASP A 120 6.95 -18.83 -9.48
C ASP A 120 5.46 -19.00 -9.83
N ASP A 121 5.02 -20.22 -10.13
CA ASP A 121 3.61 -20.52 -10.41
C ASP A 121 2.71 -20.44 -9.16
N ASN A 122 3.32 -20.51 -7.97
CA ASN A 122 2.60 -20.42 -6.70
C ASN A 122 2.25 -18.98 -6.33
N ILE A 123 1.00 -18.58 -6.61
CA ILE A 123 0.49 -17.23 -6.35
C ILE A 123 0.55 -16.83 -4.86
N PHE A 124 0.44 -17.77 -3.92
CA PHE A 124 0.49 -17.48 -2.49
C PHE A 124 1.92 -17.13 -2.07
N LYS A 125 2.92 -17.82 -2.61
CA LYS A 125 4.34 -17.55 -2.39
C LYS A 125 4.69 -16.15 -2.90
N ARG A 126 4.31 -15.81 -4.13
CA ARG A 126 4.48 -14.47 -4.70
C ARG A 126 3.91 -13.37 -3.81
N ARG A 127 2.67 -13.56 -3.35
CA ARG A 127 1.97 -12.58 -2.50
C ARG A 127 2.66 -12.35 -1.17
N TYR A 128 3.10 -13.42 -0.53
CA TYR A 128 3.81 -13.32 0.74
C TYR A 128 5.12 -12.55 0.59
N ILE A 129 5.91 -12.89 -0.41
CA ILE A 129 7.23 -12.28 -0.64
C ILE A 129 7.08 -10.80 -1.01
N CYS A 130 6.13 -10.46 -1.88
CA CYS A 130 5.83 -9.05 -2.18
C CYS A 130 5.37 -8.26 -0.94
N LYS A 131 4.61 -8.89 -0.03
CA LYS A 131 4.24 -8.25 1.24
C LYS A 131 5.47 -7.99 2.12
N VAL A 132 6.39 -8.95 2.21
CA VAL A 132 7.65 -8.76 2.95
C VAL A 132 8.46 -7.62 2.37
N PHE A 133 8.57 -7.56 1.05
CA PHE A 133 9.25 -6.48 0.36
C PHE A 133 8.63 -5.10 0.69
N CYS A 134 7.31 -4.97 0.61
CA CYS A 134 6.62 -3.73 0.98
C CYS A 134 6.85 -3.35 2.45
N ASN A 135 6.83 -4.31 3.37
CA ASN A 135 7.09 -4.04 4.79
C ASN A 135 8.52 -3.53 5.02
N ASN A 136 9.51 -4.08 4.32
CA ASN A 136 10.89 -3.61 4.43
C ASN A 136 11.06 -2.18 3.93
N ILE A 137 10.31 -1.77 2.91
CA ILE A 137 10.31 -0.37 2.44
C ILE A 137 9.84 0.57 3.56
N SER A 138 8.72 0.24 4.22
CA SER A 138 8.22 1.07 5.32
C SER A 138 9.23 1.19 6.46
N VAL A 139 9.91 0.10 6.82
CA VAL A 139 10.96 0.11 7.87
C VAL A 139 12.15 0.97 7.45
N ILE A 140 12.52 0.95 6.18
CA ILE A 140 13.62 1.77 5.66
C ILE A 140 13.24 3.24 5.67
N ASP A 141 12.05 3.60 5.19
CA ASP A 141 11.56 4.98 5.17
C ASP A 141 11.50 5.60 6.57
N ASP A 142 11.09 4.81 7.58
CA ASP A 142 11.01 5.25 8.98
C ASP A 142 12.40 5.51 9.62
N ASN A 143 13.43 4.81 9.17
CA ASN A 143 14.75 4.83 9.81
C ASN A 143 15.83 5.57 8.99
N TYR A 144 15.53 5.98 7.77
CA TYR A 144 16.49 6.52 6.83
C TYR A 144 16.30 8.02 6.59
N ASP A 145 17.18 8.83 7.14
CA ASP A 145 17.15 10.27 6.92
C ASP A 145 17.80 10.61 5.57
N VAL A 146 16.96 10.75 4.54
CA VAL A 146 17.37 11.06 3.16
C VAL A 146 18.09 12.41 3.04
N THR A 147 17.98 13.27 4.05
CA THR A 147 18.60 14.60 4.01
C THR A 147 20.06 14.61 4.46
N LYS A 148 20.53 13.53 5.09
CA LYS A 148 21.83 13.51 5.76
C LYS A 148 23.05 13.39 4.86
N SER A 149 22.93 12.78 3.66
CA SER A 149 24.07 12.65 2.76
C SER A 149 23.65 12.50 1.29
N ILE A 150 24.57 12.84 0.37
CA ILE A 150 24.36 12.62 -1.07
C ILE A 150 24.25 11.12 -1.40
N GLU A 151 25.01 10.27 -0.70
CA GLU A 151 24.96 8.81 -0.87
C GLU A 151 23.59 8.27 -0.52
N ASN A 152 22.97 8.75 0.55
CA ASN A 152 21.61 8.39 0.93
C ASN A 152 20.60 8.80 -0.15
N GLN A 153 20.72 9.98 -0.71
CA GLN A 153 19.84 10.47 -1.76
C GLN A 153 19.92 9.58 -3.02
N GLU A 154 21.13 9.23 -3.44
CA GLU A 154 21.32 8.33 -4.59
C GLU A 154 20.81 6.91 -4.32
N LEU A 155 20.98 6.42 -3.10
CA LEU A 155 20.45 5.12 -2.70
C LEU A 155 18.91 5.10 -2.74
N ILE A 156 18.24 6.10 -2.22
CA ILE A 156 16.77 6.23 -2.26
C ILE A 156 16.28 6.31 -3.71
N LYS A 157 16.96 7.02 -4.60
CA LYS A 157 16.61 7.04 -6.01
C LYS A 157 16.69 5.65 -6.64
N LYS A 158 17.75 4.88 -6.36
CA LYS A 158 17.89 3.50 -6.84
C LYS A 158 16.79 2.58 -6.29
N MET A 159 16.48 2.68 -5.00
CA MET A 159 15.40 1.93 -4.37
C MET A 159 14.06 2.24 -5.03
N ASN A 160 13.80 3.52 -5.33
CA ASN A 160 12.58 3.94 -6.00
C ASN A 160 12.45 3.39 -7.42
N VAL A 161 13.54 3.36 -8.18
CA VAL A 161 13.54 2.73 -9.52
C VAL A 161 13.24 1.24 -9.42
N ALA A 162 13.84 0.53 -8.48
CA ALA A 162 13.59 -0.89 -8.24
C ALA A 162 12.13 -1.14 -7.82
N LEU A 163 11.59 -0.31 -6.94
CA LEU A 163 10.21 -0.37 -6.50
C LEU A 163 9.23 -0.17 -7.66
N PHE A 164 9.48 0.82 -8.53
CA PHE A 164 8.67 1.06 -9.72
C PHE A 164 8.68 -0.12 -10.70
N ARG A 165 9.86 -0.72 -10.92
CA ARG A 165 9.98 -1.92 -11.75
C ARG A 165 9.17 -3.08 -11.19
N MET A 166 9.32 -3.38 -9.90
CA MET A 166 8.56 -4.44 -9.23
C MET A 166 7.06 -4.19 -9.28
N TYR A 167 6.65 -2.93 -9.08
CA TYR A 167 5.26 -2.52 -9.22
C TYR A 167 4.71 -2.81 -10.61
N ASN A 168 5.43 -2.45 -11.66
CA ASN A 168 5.01 -2.69 -13.05
C ASN A 168 4.91 -4.20 -13.37
N VAL A 169 5.88 -5.00 -12.92
CA VAL A 169 5.85 -6.46 -13.11
C VAL A 169 4.65 -7.06 -12.40
N ALA A 170 4.40 -6.69 -11.15
CA ALA A 170 3.26 -7.13 -10.36
C ALA A 170 1.92 -6.69 -10.99
N PHE A 171 1.87 -5.47 -11.56
CA PHE A 171 0.69 -4.96 -12.26
C PHE A 171 0.37 -5.78 -13.52
N VAL A 172 1.34 -5.94 -14.41
CA VAL A 172 1.17 -6.73 -15.65
C VAL A 172 0.70 -8.14 -15.31
N TYR A 173 1.33 -8.76 -14.29
CA TYR A 173 0.93 -10.08 -13.84
C TYR A 173 -0.52 -10.12 -13.32
N THR A 174 -0.92 -9.13 -12.53
CA THR A 174 -2.29 -9.03 -11.99
C THR A 174 -3.31 -8.89 -13.11
N VAL A 175 -3.06 -8.01 -14.07
CA VAL A 175 -3.96 -7.77 -15.20
C VAL A 175 -4.10 -9.01 -16.08
N THR A 176 -3.01 -9.75 -16.32
CA THR A 176 -3.06 -10.98 -17.11
C THR A 176 -3.83 -12.11 -16.43
N GLN A 177 -3.76 -12.20 -15.10
CA GLN A 177 -4.48 -13.22 -14.33
C GLN A 177 -5.97 -12.89 -14.11
N THR A 178 -6.35 -11.61 -14.08
CA THR A 178 -7.75 -11.20 -13.86
C THR A 178 -8.64 -11.43 -15.09
N ASN A 179 -8.06 -11.57 -16.27
CA ASN A 179 -8.81 -11.95 -17.47
C ASN A 179 -9.36 -13.40 -17.42
N PHE A 180 -8.97 -14.21 -16.44
CA PHE A 180 -9.41 -15.60 -16.25
C PHE A 180 -10.48 -15.83 -15.16
N GLY A 181 -11.21 -14.79 -14.75
CA GLY A 181 -12.37 -14.92 -13.87
C GLY A 181 -12.17 -14.32 -12.48
N MET A 182 -13.23 -13.71 -11.94
CA MET A 182 -13.29 -13.12 -10.59
C MET A 182 -13.22 -14.20 -9.51
N THR A 183 -12.05 -14.69 -9.20
CA THR A 183 -11.82 -15.64 -8.11
C THR A 183 -11.47 -14.90 -6.81
N SER A 184 -11.53 -15.61 -5.68
CA SER A 184 -11.08 -15.10 -4.36
C SER A 184 -9.65 -14.53 -4.38
N ASN A 185 -8.85 -14.93 -5.34
CA ASN A 185 -7.48 -14.47 -5.57
C ASN A 185 -7.41 -13.02 -6.06
N TYR A 186 -8.41 -12.53 -6.81
CA TYR A 186 -8.45 -11.14 -7.29
C TYR A 186 -8.37 -10.13 -6.14
N LYS A 187 -9.22 -10.29 -5.12
CA LYS A 187 -9.29 -9.33 -4.01
C LYS A 187 -7.98 -9.25 -3.22
N SER A 188 -7.33 -10.36 -3.01
CA SER A 188 -6.07 -10.37 -2.27
C SER A 188 -4.88 -9.90 -3.10
N THR A 189 -4.88 -10.12 -4.40
CA THR A 189 -3.88 -9.55 -5.33
C THR A 189 -4.02 -8.03 -5.40
N LEU A 190 -5.26 -7.54 -5.41
CA LEU A 190 -5.56 -6.12 -5.37
C LEU A 190 -5.08 -5.44 -4.08
N ILE A 191 -5.24 -6.10 -2.93
CA ILE A 191 -4.73 -5.59 -1.64
C ILE A 191 -3.21 -5.49 -1.67
N LEU A 192 -2.53 -6.51 -2.17
CA LEU A 192 -1.08 -6.50 -2.33
C LEU A 192 -0.62 -5.36 -3.23
N PHE A 193 -1.25 -5.23 -4.39
CA PHE A 193 -0.94 -4.18 -5.36
C PHE A 193 -1.13 -2.78 -4.78
N SER A 194 -2.20 -2.60 -4.00
CA SER A 194 -2.45 -1.33 -3.30
C SER A 194 -1.38 -1.02 -2.26
N GLY A 195 -0.88 -2.04 -1.54
CA GLY A 195 0.23 -1.89 -0.60
C GLY A 195 1.53 -1.46 -1.31
N MET A 196 1.84 -2.07 -2.45
CA MET A 196 3.01 -1.69 -3.25
C MET A 196 2.88 -0.27 -3.82
N ALA A 197 1.69 0.12 -4.27
CA ALA A 197 1.43 1.47 -4.76
C ALA A 197 1.63 2.53 -3.66
N LEU A 198 1.17 2.25 -2.43
CA LEU A 198 1.39 3.14 -1.28
C LEU A 198 2.88 3.27 -0.94
N ALA A 199 3.60 2.16 -0.83
CA ALA A 199 5.04 2.17 -0.57
C ALA A 199 5.81 2.95 -1.65
N PHE A 200 5.39 2.83 -2.92
CA PHE A 200 5.95 3.60 -4.02
C PHE A 200 5.67 5.11 -3.88
N ILE A 201 4.44 5.48 -3.50
CA ILE A 201 4.08 6.87 -3.24
C ILE A 201 4.92 7.44 -2.11
N ASP A 202 5.05 6.73 -0.98
CA ASP A 202 5.82 7.16 0.18
C ASP A 202 7.30 7.39 -0.19
N SER A 203 7.88 6.49 -0.99
CA SER A 203 9.23 6.64 -1.52
C SER A 203 9.38 7.87 -2.43
N LEU A 204 8.40 8.14 -3.30
CA LEU A 204 8.38 9.35 -4.13
C LEU A 204 8.24 10.64 -3.31
N GLU A 205 7.40 10.63 -2.27
CA GLU A 205 7.25 11.77 -1.35
C GLU A 205 8.56 12.07 -0.62
N ASN A 206 9.38 11.06 -0.32
CA ASN A 206 10.72 11.24 0.22
C ASN A 206 11.69 11.84 -0.81
N ILE A 207 11.63 11.39 -2.07
CA ILE A 207 12.46 11.96 -3.14
C ILE A 207 12.13 13.43 -3.40
N ILE A 208 10.87 13.81 -3.38
CA ILE A 208 10.45 15.21 -3.57
C ILE A 208 11.08 16.16 -2.56
N LYS A 209 11.39 15.70 -1.34
CA LYS A 209 12.06 16.53 -0.32
C LYS A 209 13.47 16.95 -0.73
N ILE A 210 14.12 16.22 -1.63
CA ILE A 210 15.50 16.44 -2.07
C ILE A 210 15.59 16.85 -3.54
N ASP A 211 14.63 16.43 -4.35
CA ASP A 211 14.60 16.67 -5.80
C ASP A 211 13.13 16.89 -6.22
N ASP A 212 12.65 18.12 -6.08
CA ASP A 212 11.25 18.49 -6.29
C ASP A 212 10.90 18.63 -7.78
N GLN A 213 10.99 17.52 -8.53
CA GLN A 213 10.63 17.49 -9.94
C GLN A 213 9.15 17.23 -10.17
N LEU A 214 8.58 17.93 -11.14
CA LEU A 214 7.17 17.82 -11.52
C LEU A 214 6.76 16.38 -11.90
N ILE A 215 7.68 15.60 -12.47
CA ILE A 215 7.41 14.22 -12.88
C ILE A 215 7.02 13.33 -11.69
N TYR A 216 7.65 13.52 -10.52
CA TYR A 216 7.32 12.74 -9.32
C TYR A 216 5.91 13.06 -8.82
N TRP A 217 5.52 14.32 -8.82
CA TRP A 217 4.17 14.76 -8.47
C TRP A 217 3.12 14.15 -9.41
N LYS A 218 3.38 14.13 -10.72
CA LYS A 218 2.49 13.52 -11.72
C LYS A 218 2.33 12.02 -11.49
N ILE A 219 3.42 11.30 -11.19
CA ILE A 219 3.38 9.86 -10.89
C ILE A 219 2.57 9.61 -9.61
N ILE A 220 2.78 10.38 -8.55
CA ILE A 220 2.00 10.25 -7.30
C ILE A 220 0.51 10.49 -7.58
N TYR A 221 0.18 11.52 -8.35
CA TYR A 221 -1.19 11.80 -8.76
C TYR A 221 -1.84 10.62 -9.47
N ASP A 222 -1.17 10.04 -10.45
CA ASP A 222 -1.66 8.89 -11.21
C ASP A 222 -1.86 7.65 -10.33
N GLN A 223 -0.94 7.38 -9.40
CA GLN A 223 -1.06 6.28 -8.44
C GLN A 223 -2.24 6.50 -7.47
N ARG A 224 -2.39 7.70 -6.93
CA ARG A 224 -3.52 8.05 -6.05
C ARG A 224 -4.85 7.95 -6.80
N LYS A 225 -4.91 8.42 -8.06
CA LYS A 225 -6.08 8.29 -8.94
C LYS A 225 -6.42 6.82 -9.17
N TYR A 226 -5.44 5.98 -9.53
CA TYR A 226 -5.64 4.55 -9.71
C TYR A 226 -6.24 3.88 -8.45
N LEU A 227 -5.68 4.16 -7.26
CA LEU A 227 -6.21 3.65 -5.99
C LEU A 227 -7.64 4.16 -5.71
N ALA A 228 -7.95 5.37 -6.12
CA ALA A 228 -9.26 5.99 -5.95
C ALA A 228 -10.35 5.37 -6.84
N GLU A 229 -9.99 4.92 -8.05
CA GLU A 229 -10.91 4.39 -9.06
C GLU A 229 -11.13 2.89 -8.93
N ASN A 230 -10.28 2.17 -8.22
CA ASN A 230 -10.35 0.73 -8.13
C ASN A 230 -11.52 0.23 -7.26
N GLU A 231 -12.58 -0.24 -7.89
CA GLU A 231 -13.83 -0.65 -7.23
C GLU A 231 -13.65 -1.85 -6.28
N GLY A 232 -12.62 -2.65 -6.43
CA GLY A 232 -12.30 -3.76 -5.53
C GLY A 232 -11.81 -3.32 -4.14
N LEU A 233 -11.43 -2.05 -3.98
CA LEU A 233 -10.97 -1.48 -2.72
C LEU A 233 -12.14 -0.92 -1.88
N LYS A 234 -11.96 -0.85 -0.57
CA LYS A 234 -12.96 -0.29 0.35
C LYS A 234 -13.27 1.18 -0.02
N ALA A 235 -14.53 1.56 -0.02
CA ALA A 235 -14.98 2.90 -0.39
C ALA A 235 -14.27 4.03 0.42
N ARG A 236 -14.06 3.84 1.74
CA ARG A 236 -13.32 4.79 2.58
C ARG A 236 -11.90 5.03 2.05
N PHE A 237 -11.18 3.94 1.74
CA PHE A 237 -9.82 4.02 1.22
C PHE A 237 -9.78 4.71 -0.15
N ARG A 238 -10.73 4.39 -1.03
CA ARG A 238 -10.86 5.05 -2.34
C ARG A 238 -11.11 6.55 -2.20
N ASN A 239 -12.02 6.94 -1.30
CA ASN A 239 -12.36 8.35 -1.08
C ASN A 239 -11.19 9.14 -0.50
N GLU A 240 -10.40 8.54 0.39
CA GLU A 240 -9.17 9.13 0.91
C GLU A 240 -8.16 9.39 -0.23
N ASN A 241 -7.92 8.39 -1.08
CA ASN A 241 -7.02 8.56 -2.23
C ASN A 241 -7.53 9.57 -3.26
N ARG A 242 -8.87 9.72 -3.45
CA ARG A 242 -9.44 10.81 -4.26
C ARG A 242 -9.10 12.19 -3.73
N LYS A 243 -9.29 12.39 -2.42
CA LYS A 243 -8.94 13.67 -1.77
C LYS A 243 -7.47 13.99 -1.93
N LEU A 244 -6.61 13.00 -1.73
CA LEU A 244 -5.16 13.15 -1.89
C LEU A 244 -4.79 13.44 -3.36
N ALA A 245 -5.36 12.72 -4.33
CA ALA A 245 -5.12 12.98 -5.75
C ALA A 245 -5.52 14.42 -6.13
N LEU A 246 -6.68 14.90 -5.69
CA LEU A 246 -7.10 16.28 -5.95
C LEU A 246 -6.17 17.31 -5.32
N SER A 247 -5.73 17.09 -4.09
CA SER A 247 -4.76 17.96 -3.42
C SER A 247 -3.42 17.99 -4.16
N ILE A 248 -2.94 16.85 -4.63
CA ILE A 248 -1.71 16.75 -5.44
C ILE A 248 -1.91 17.41 -6.81
N GLY A 249 -3.05 17.19 -7.45
CA GLY A 249 -3.41 17.84 -8.71
C GLY A 249 -3.38 19.37 -8.62
N SER A 250 -3.84 19.93 -7.49
CA SER A 250 -3.75 21.37 -7.23
C SER A 250 -2.29 21.85 -7.12
N LYS A 251 -1.43 21.11 -6.41
CA LYS A 251 0.01 21.41 -6.31
C LYS A 251 0.72 21.30 -7.66
N ILE A 252 0.32 20.36 -8.51
CA ILE A 252 0.86 20.22 -9.87
C ILE A 252 0.48 21.47 -10.69
N ARG A 253 -0.78 21.96 -10.59
CA ARG A 253 -1.22 23.17 -11.30
C ARG A 253 -0.47 24.43 -10.90
N GLU A 254 0.05 24.51 -9.68
CA GLU A 254 0.90 25.63 -9.27
C GLU A 254 2.22 25.66 -10.06
N LYS A 255 2.73 24.50 -10.50
CA LYS A 255 3.96 24.35 -11.27
C LYS A 255 3.73 24.20 -12.78
N ASP A 256 2.58 23.66 -13.16
CA ASP A 256 2.16 23.36 -14.52
C ASP A 256 0.67 23.74 -14.68
N PRO A 257 0.36 25.00 -15.02
CA PRO A 257 -1.02 25.48 -15.14
C PRO A 257 -1.88 24.72 -16.18
N ASP A 258 -1.24 24.10 -17.16
CA ASP A 258 -1.90 23.34 -18.22
C ASP A 258 -2.25 21.90 -17.77
N PHE A 259 -1.85 21.49 -16.59
CA PHE A 259 -2.14 20.16 -16.08
C PHE A 259 -3.65 19.99 -15.83
N VAL A 260 -4.23 18.99 -16.50
CA VAL A 260 -5.66 18.67 -16.36
C VAL A 260 -5.87 17.72 -15.18
N VAL A 261 -6.45 18.22 -14.12
CA VAL A 261 -6.93 17.39 -13.00
C VAL A 261 -8.24 16.73 -13.39
N ASP A 262 -8.36 15.43 -13.17
CA ASP A 262 -9.60 14.70 -13.46
C ASP A 262 -10.74 15.11 -12.51
N GLU A 263 -11.66 15.90 -13.02
CA GLU A 263 -12.79 16.41 -12.24
C GLU A 263 -13.78 15.30 -11.81
N THR A 264 -13.77 14.15 -12.46
CA THR A 264 -14.61 13.01 -12.04
C THR A 264 -14.21 12.47 -10.67
N LEU A 265 -12.98 12.74 -10.22
CA LEU A 265 -12.55 12.43 -8.85
C LEU A 265 -13.37 13.23 -7.82
N ASN A 266 -13.73 14.47 -8.10
CA ASN A 266 -14.60 15.30 -7.26
C ASN A 266 -16.01 14.71 -7.16
N GLU A 267 -16.60 14.32 -8.28
CA GLU A 267 -17.97 13.81 -8.31
C GLU A 267 -18.13 12.52 -7.48
N ARG A 268 -17.07 11.73 -7.33
CA ARG A 268 -17.07 10.43 -6.62
C ARG A 268 -16.72 10.53 -5.14
N ILE A 269 -16.13 11.62 -4.66
CA ILE A 269 -15.88 11.84 -3.22
C ILE A 269 -17.20 11.95 -2.47
N TYR A 270 -18.23 12.43 -3.15
CA TYR A 270 -19.51 12.80 -2.59
C TYR A 270 -20.49 11.63 -2.44
N SER A 271 -20.03 10.52 -1.90
CA SER A 271 -20.88 9.36 -1.60
C SER A 271 -21.65 9.53 -0.29
N GLY A 272 -22.42 10.62 -0.16
CA GLY A 272 -23.13 10.81 1.10
C GLY A 272 -24.41 11.61 1.08
N CYS A 273 -24.51 12.67 0.33
CA CYS A 273 -25.73 13.48 0.23
C CYS A 273 -26.04 13.78 -1.24
N TYR A 274 -26.20 12.71 -2.05
CA TYR A 274 -26.30 12.79 -3.50
C TYR A 274 -27.26 13.86 -4.00
N VAL A 275 -28.49 13.90 -3.46
CA VAL A 275 -29.48 14.88 -3.89
C VAL A 275 -29.10 16.29 -3.46
N ALA A 276 -28.65 16.48 -2.21
CA ALA A 276 -28.27 17.79 -1.70
C ALA A 276 -27.04 18.34 -2.45
N THR A 277 -26.01 17.52 -2.64
CA THR A 277 -24.82 17.90 -3.41
C THR A 277 -25.16 18.27 -4.86
N CYS A 278 -26.05 17.50 -5.50
CA CYS A 278 -26.51 17.79 -6.85
C CYS A 278 -27.27 19.14 -6.93
N VAL A 279 -28.02 19.46 -5.88
CA VAL A 279 -28.85 20.69 -5.81
C VAL A 279 -28.02 21.92 -5.50
N TYR A 280 -27.09 21.81 -4.54
CA TYR A 280 -26.26 22.96 -4.10
C TYR A 280 -24.94 23.08 -4.88
N GLY A 281 -24.62 22.08 -5.70
CA GLY A 281 -23.41 22.09 -6.54
C GLY A 281 -22.10 21.79 -5.80
N SER A 282 -22.14 21.66 -4.47
CA SER A 282 -20.98 21.35 -3.65
C SER A 282 -21.37 20.45 -2.49
N TYR A 283 -20.47 19.53 -2.13
CA TYR A 283 -20.56 18.73 -0.90
C TYR A 283 -20.11 19.52 0.33
N ASP A 284 -19.20 20.45 0.12
CA ASP A 284 -18.62 21.29 1.14
C ASP A 284 -19.18 22.72 1.01
N CYS A 285 -20.46 22.86 1.38
CA CYS A 285 -21.14 24.13 1.53
C CYS A 285 -22.01 24.14 2.81
N PRO A 286 -22.36 25.32 3.34
CA PRO A 286 -23.07 25.46 4.62
C PRO A 286 -24.34 24.62 4.72
N GLU A 287 -25.11 24.55 3.67
CA GLU A 287 -26.38 23.83 3.61
C GLU A 287 -26.14 22.31 3.69
N VAL A 288 -25.14 21.81 2.98
CA VAL A 288 -24.82 20.38 2.98
C VAL A 288 -24.15 19.96 4.28
N TRP A 289 -23.31 20.79 4.89
CA TRP A 289 -22.74 20.51 6.23
C TRP A 289 -23.84 20.39 7.30
N THR A 290 -24.84 21.24 7.27
CA THR A 290 -26.01 21.16 8.17
C THR A 290 -26.75 19.82 7.98
N LEU A 291 -27.03 19.41 6.75
CA LEU A 291 -27.72 18.16 6.45
C LEU A 291 -26.88 16.90 6.85
N ARG A 292 -25.56 16.96 6.67
CA ARG A 292 -24.65 15.89 7.06
C ARG A 292 -24.59 15.72 8.57
N ARG A 293 -24.52 16.83 9.34
CA ARG A 293 -24.61 16.78 10.80
C ARG A 293 -25.93 16.19 11.28
N TYR A 294 -27.04 16.61 10.70
CA TYR A 294 -28.35 16.06 11.01
C TYR A 294 -28.42 14.56 10.72
N ARG A 295 -27.91 14.12 9.57
CA ARG A 295 -27.82 12.71 9.22
C ARG A 295 -27.03 11.91 10.29
N ASP A 296 -25.86 12.39 10.67
CA ASP A 296 -24.91 11.64 11.50
C ASP A 296 -25.25 11.70 12.99
N ASN A 297 -25.77 12.81 13.45
CA ASN A 297 -26.06 13.01 14.88
C ASN A 297 -27.49 12.69 15.26
N THR A 298 -28.46 12.88 14.36
CA THR A 298 -29.89 12.73 14.65
C THR A 298 -30.47 11.50 13.99
N LEU A 299 -30.38 11.38 12.66
CA LEU A 299 -30.98 10.23 11.95
C LEU A 299 -30.27 8.92 12.34
N ALA A 300 -28.95 8.92 12.36
CA ALA A 300 -28.16 7.72 12.65
C ALA A 300 -28.27 7.25 14.09
N SER A 301 -28.70 8.09 15.01
CA SER A 301 -28.93 7.68 16.41
C SER A 301 -30.10 6.72 16.59
N THR A 302 -31.04 6.69 15.62
CA THR A 302 -32.26 5.87 15.68
C THR A 302 -32.21 4.69 14.68
N TRP A 303 -32.86 3.59 15.00
CA TRP A 303 -32.89 2.42 14.10
C TRP A 303 -33.62 2.71 12.77
N TYR A 304 -34.73 3.44 12.83
CA TYR A 304 -35.49 3.83 11.61
C TYR A 304 -34.74 4.86 10.79
N GLY A 305 -34.00 5.76 11.44
CA GLY A 305 -33.14 6.71 10.75
C GLY A 305 -31.99 6.03 10.02
N ARG A 306 -31.35 5.01 10.60
CA ARG A 306 -30.34 4.17 9.93
C ARG A 306 -30.94 3.46 8.72
N THR A 307 -32.14 2.86 8.87
CA THR A 307 -32.85 2.22 7.74
C THR A 307 -33.13 3.21 6.63
N PHE A 308 -33.62 4.42 6.97
CA PHE A 308 -33.82 5.48 6.00
C PHE A 308 -32.54 5.86 5.25
N ILE A 309 -31.43 6.01 5.96
CA ILE A 309 -30.11 6.31 5.38
C ILE A 309 -29.69 5.22 4.40
N HIS A 310 -29.84 3.93 4.74
CA HIS A 310 -29.52 2.83 3.84
C HIS A 310 -30.36 2.86 2.57
N ILE A 311 -31.68 3.05 2.69
CA ILE A 311 -32.58 3.15 1.54
C ILE A 311 -32.25 4.37 0.67
N TYR A 312 -31.97 5.52 1.31
CA TYR A 312 -31.59 6.73 0.61
C TYR A 312 -30.32 6.52 -0.22
N TYR A 313 -29.30 5.87 0.34
CA TYR A 313 -28.05 5.59 -0.38
C TYR A 313 -28.19 4.53 -1.47
N ALA A 314 -29.11 3.63 -1.34
CA ALA A 314 -29.41 2.67 -2.41
C ALA A 314 -30.09 3.32 -3.64
N ILE A 315 -30.93 4.33 -3.41
CA ILE A 315 -31.80 4.91 -4.44
C ILE A 315 -31.26 6.23 -5.00
N SER A 316 -30.71 7.11 -4.15
CA SER A 316 -30.34 8.47 -4.53
C SER A 316 -29.26 8.57 -5.62
N PRO A 317 -28.24 7.70 -5.71
CA PRO A 317 -27.28 7.75 -6.81
C PRO A 317 -27.94 7.55 -8.17
N THR A 318 -28.87 6.62 -8.25
CA THR A 318 -29.61 6.32 -9.49
C THR A 318 -30.51 7.48 -9.90
N LEU A 319 -31.20 8.08 -8.93
CA LEU A 319 -32.05 9.25 -9.19
C LEU A 319 -31.23 10.45 -9.67
N VAL A 320 -30.09 10.72 -9.04
CA VAL A 320 -29.20 11.82 -9.44
C VAL A 320 -28.56 11.53 -10.79
N LYS A 321 -28.19 10.30 -11.07
CA LYS A 321 -27.66 9.90 -12.39
C LYS A 321 -28.65 10.16 -13.52
N TRP A 322 -29.94 9.90 -13.30
CA TRP A 322 -30.98 10.06 -14.34
C TRP A 322 -31.49 11.50 -14.44
N PHE A 323 -31.67 12.17 -13.31
CA PHE A 323 -32.38 13.45 -13.26
C PHE A 323 -31.54 14.62 -12.77
N GLY A 324 -30.34 14.40 -12.22
CA GLY A 324 -29.54 15.45 -11.57
C GLY A 324 -29.08 16.57 -12.51
N LYS A 325 -28.99 16.31 -13.82
CA LYS A 325 -28.70 17.34 -14.84
C LYS A 325 -29.93 18.14 -15.25
N ARG A 326 -31.14 17.79 -14.80
CA ARG A 326 -32.38 18.45 -15.18
C ARG A 326 -32.72 19.60 -14.21
N GLU A 327 -32.94 20.80 -14.74
CA GLU A 327 -33.24 21.99 -13.95
C GLU A 327 -34.49 21.85 -13.09
N TRP A 328 -35.56 21.18 -13.62
CA TRP A 328 -36.78 20.94 -12.85
C TRP A 328 -36.49 20.08 -11.59
N PHE A 329 -35.59 19.09 -11.67
CA PHE A 329 -35.21 18.24 -10.54
C PHE A 329 -34.51 19.06 -9.46
N LYS A 330 -33.52 19.85 -9.85
CA LYS A 330 -32.78 20.72 -8.94
C LYS A 330 -33.70 21.74 -8.27
N LYS A 331 -34.57 22.40 -9.05
CA LYS A 331 -35.51 23.38 -8.54
C LYS A 331 -36.51 22.78 -7.55
N MET A 332 -37.05 21.61 -7.85
CA MET A 332 -38.00 20.90 -6.98
C MET A 332 -37.35 20.54 -5.63
N TRP A 333 -36.16 19.98 -5.66
CA TRP A 333 -35.46 19.56 -4.44
C TRP A 333 -34.90 20.74 -3.67
N LYS A 334 -34.45 21.81 -4.37
CA LYS A 334 -33.90 23.00 -3.72
C LYS A 334 -34.88 23.60 -2.74
N GLY A 335 -36.13 23.87 -3.12
CA GLY A 335 -37.13 24.45 -2.21
C GLY A 335 -37.51 23.57 -1.01
N LYS A 336 -37.34 22.22 -1.12
CA LYS A 336 -37.55 21.31 0.01
C LYS A 336 -36.35 21.31 0.95
N LEU A 337 -35.14 21.28 0.38
CA LEU A 337 -33.88 21.24 1.14
C LEU A 337 -33.64 22.59 1.84
N ASP A 338 -33.88 23.71 1.18
CA ASP A 338 -33.73 25.04 1.78
C ASP A 338 -34.60 25.18 3.05
N ARG A 339 -35.87 24.72 2.99
CA ARG A 339 -36.75 24.71 4.17
C ARG A 339 -36.25 23.79 5.29
N MET A 340 -35.73 22.62 4.92
CA MET A 340 -35.18 21.68 5.91
C MET A 340 -33.93 22.26 6.56
N VAL A 341 -33.02 22.82 5.78
CA VAL A 341 -31.78 23.44 6.26
C VAL A 341 -32.09 24.61 7.19
N ALA A 342 -32.98 25.51 6.80
CA ALA A 342 -33.38 26.64 7.62
C ALA A 342 -33.97 26.17 8.96
N LYS A 343 -34.82 25.13 8.97
CA LYS A 343 -35.36 24.57 10.20
C LYS A 343 -34.27 23.99 11.10
N LEU A 344 -33.35 23.19 10.54
CA LEU A 344 -32.24 22.56 11.29
C LEU A 344 -31.30 23.60 11.90
N GLN A 345 -31.00 24.67 11.14
CA GLN A 345 -30.18 25.76 11.65
C GLN A 345 -30.89 26.53 12.77
N ALA A 346 -32.19 26.73 12.67
CA ALA A 346 -32.98 27.32 13.76
C ALA A 346 -33.02 26.42 15.01
N GLU A 347 -32.92 25.13 14.84
CA GLU A 347 -32.79 24.13 15.94
C GLU A 347 -31.35 24.02 16.47
N GLY A 348 -30.39 24.82 15.98
CA GLY A 348 -29.02 24.89 16.49
C GLY A 348 -28.04 23.98 15.76
N VAL A 349 -28.39 23.35 14.63
CA VAL A 349 -27.45 22.60 13.83
C VAL A 349 -26.51 23.54 13.09
N GLU A 350 -25.22 23.42 13.39
CA GLU A 350 -24.19 24.29 12.82
C GLU A 350 -24.04 24.12 11.30
N ASN A 351 -23.65 25.20 10.64
CA ASN A 351 -23.38 25.28 9.20
C ASN A 351 -21.87 25.46 8.88
N THR A 352 -20.99 25.13 9.82
CA THR A 352 -19.53 25.19 9.70
C THR A 352 -18.97 23.93 9.01
N PRO A 353 -17.73 23.93 8.51
CA PRO A 353 -17.10 22.76 7.91
C PRO A 353 -17.27 21.49 8.75
N TYR A 354 -17.59 20.37 8.10
CA TYR A 354 -17.94 19.12 8.78
C TYR A 354 -17.33 17.90 8.13
N ASN A 355 -16.72 17.03 8.94
CA ASN A 355 -16.23 15.72 8.52
C ASN A 355 -17.23 14.63 8.87
N ASP A 356 -17.60 13.79 7.90
CA ASP A 356 -18.53 12.69 8.09
C ASP A 356 -18.09 11.72 9.18
N LYS A 357 -19.04 11.23 9.96
CA LYS A 357 -18.81 10.10 10.83
C LYS A 357 -18.71 8.81 10.01
N PRO A 358 -17.84 7.87 10.37
CA PRO A 358 -17.77 6.56 9.71
C PRO A 358 -19.06 5.76 9.99
N TRP A 359 -19.59 5.14 8.94
CA TRP A 359 -20.79 4.26 8.98
C TRP A 359 -20.40 2.82 8.80
#